data_f1e0e0671b678d67c51f40261d982771
#
_entry.id   f1e0e0671b678d67c51f40261d982771
#
_cell.length_a   1.000
_cell.length_b   1.000
_cell.length_c   1.000
_cell.angle_alpha   90.00
_cell.angle_beta   90.00
_cell.angle_gamma   90.00
#
_symmetry.space_group_name_H-M   'P 1'
#
loop_
_entity.id
_entity.type
_entity.pdbx_description
1 polymer ?
#
loop_
_entity_poly.entity_id
_entity_poly.type
_entity_poly.pdbx_seq_one_letter_code
_entity_poly.pdbx_strand_id
1 'polypeptide(L)'
;MIKNGADVVIALGVVIQGDTPHFHYVCDAATSGLTRVQLDSSVPIGFGLLTVANEKQALDRAGLPGSKEDKGAEAVEAAITMKRLSFK
;
A
#
# COMPACT_ATOMS: atom_id res chain seq x y z
N MET A 1 3.67 3.67 15.30
CA MET A 1 2.34 3.02 15.18
C MET A 1 2.33 1.59 15.71
N ILE A 2 3.11 0.70 15.10
CA ILE A 2 3.10 -0.72 15.50
C ILE A 2 3.55 -0.91 16.94
N LYS A 3 4.56 -0.18 17.38
CA LYS A 3 5.03 -0.22 18.77
C LYS A 3 3.97 0.28 19.77
N ASN A 4 2.99 1.03 19.31
CA ASN A 4 1.92 1.57 20.14
C ASN A 4 0.67 0.66 20.13
N GLY A 5 0.78 -0.55 19.61
CA GLY A 5 -0.31 -1.53 19.67
C GLY A 5 -1.30 -1.47 18.53
N ALA A 6 -0.89 -0.99 17.36
CA ALA A 6 -1.77 -1.02 16.19
C ALA A 6 -2.14 -2.45 15.82
N ASP A 7 -3.40 -2.71 15.52
CA ASP A 7 -3.90 -4.02 15.09
C ASP A 7 -3.67 -4.26 13.61
N VAL A 8 -3.76 -3.21 12.80
CA VAL A 8 -3.48 -3.21 11.37
C VAL A 8 -2.85 -1.87 10.99
N VAL A 9 -2.16 -1.84 9.88
CA VAL A 9 -1.58 -0.62 9.31
C VAL A 9 -1.96 -0.54 7.84
N ILE A 10 -2.32 0.64 7.37
CA ILE A 10 -2.60 0.90 5.97
C ILE A 10 -1.52 1.85 5.46
N ALA A 11 -0.73 1.40 4.50
CA ALA A 11 0.31 2.21 3.89
C ALA A 11 -0.21 2.82 2.59
N LEU A 12 -0.35 4.13 2.55
CA LEU A 12 -0.86 4.86 1.38
C LEU A 12 0.24 5.73 0.80
N GLY A 13 0.30 5.79 -0.52
CA GLY A 13 1.25 6.64 -1.20
C GLY A 13 1.15 6.46 -2.72
N VAL A 14 1.94 7.22 -3.44
CA VAL A 14 1.99 7.12 -4.89
C VAL A 14 3.42 7.36 -5.38
N VAL A 15 3.85 6.54 -6.33
CA VAL A 15 5.10 6.74 -7.05
C VAL A 15 4.75 6.83 -8.53
N ILE A 16 5.04 7.97 -9.13
CA ILE A 16 4.78 8.21 -10.56
C ILE A 16 6.09 8.10 -11.31
N GLN A 17 6.09 7.31 -12.37
CA GLN A 17 7.28 7.08 -13.18
C GLN A 17 7.80 8.38 -13.80
N GLY A 18 9.10 8.66 -13.62
CA GLY A 18 9.80 9.76 -14.27
C GLY A 18 10.64 9.28 -15.44
N ASP A 19 11.60 10.10 -15.83
CA ASP A 19 12.47 9.84 -17.00
C ASP A 19 13.64 8.89 -16.73
N THR A 20 13.84 8.51 -15.45
CA THR A 20 14.99 7.70 -15.04
C THR A 20 14.55 6.38 -14.42
N PRO A 21 15.44 5.38 -14.32
CA PRO A 21 15.12 4.12 -13.63
C PRO A 21 14.91 4.25 -12.11
N HIS A 22 15.07 5.43 -11.55
CA HIS A 22 14.84 5.72 -10.14
C HIS A 22 13.46 5.22 -9.66
N PHE A 23 12.45 5.30 -10.52
CA PHE A 23 11.11 4.80 -10.24
C PHE A 23 11.12 3.34 -9.77
N HIS A 24 11.84 2.46 -10.48
CA HIS A 24 11.88 1.04 -10.13
C HIS A 24 12.57 0.81 -8.80
N TYR A 25 13.63 1.54 -8.50
CA TYR A 25 14.34 1.43 -7.23
C TYR A 25 13.48 1.90 -6.05
N VAL A 26 12.73 2.98 -6.23
CA VAL A 26 11.82 3.48 -5.20
C VAL A 26 10.69 2.49 -4.93
N CYS A 27 10.11 1.93 -5.99
CA CYS A 27 9.03 0.94 -5.85
C CYS A 27 9.53 -0.31 -5.13
N ASP A 28 10.72 -0.81 -5.49
CA ASP A 28 11.30 -1.98 -4.87
C ASP A 28 11.63 -1.73 -3.39
N ALA A 29 12.19 -0.56 -3.08
CA ALA A 29 12.52 -0.21 -1.71
C ALA A 29 11.27 -0.12 -0.83
N ALA A 30 10.22 0.52 -1.32
CA ALA A 30 8.96 0.64 -0.59
C ALA A 30 8.30 -0.72 -0.38
N THR A 31 8.23 -1.54 -1.44
CA THR A 31 7.62 -2.86 -1.39
C THR A 31 8.36 -3.78 -0.43
N SER A 32 9.69 -3.85 -0.56
CA SER A 32 10.52 -4.68 0.31
C SER A 32 10.47 -4.21 1.76
N GLY A 33 10.50 -2.89 1.99
CA GLY A 33 10.44 -2.33 3.34
C GLY A 33 9.13 -2.63 4.04
N LEU A 34 7.99 -2.45 3.36
CA LEU A 34 6.68 -2.76 3.94
C LEU A 34 6.51 -4.24 4.21
N THR A 35 6.98 -5.09 3.29
CA THR A 35 6.95 -6.54 3.47
C THR A 35 7.75 -6.93 4.72
N ARG A 36 8.94 -6.36 4.88
CA ARG A 36 9.80 -6.65 6.03
C ARG A 36 9.14 -6.25 7.35
N VAL A 37 8.55 -5.06 7.40
CA VAL A 37 7.86 -4.59 8.60
C VAL A 37 6.70 -5.52 8.95
N GLN A 38 5.92 -5.95 7.96
CA GLN A 38 4.81 -6.87 8.20
C GLN A 38 5.30 -8.22 8.76
N LEU A 39 6.35 -8.78 8.19
CA LEU A 39 6.91 -10.05 8.64
C LEU A 39 7.51 -9.94 10.05
N ASP A 40 8.26 -8.88 10.31
CA ASP A 40 8.94 -8.71 11.60
C ASP A 40 7.97 -8.40 12.75
N SER A 41 6.89 -7.69 12.47
CA SER A 41 5.92 -7.27 13.48
C SER A 41 4.73 -8.22 13.64
N SER A 42 4.45 -9.06 12.64
CA SER A 42 3.23 -9.88 12.54
C SER A 42 1.95 -9.03 12.53
N VAL A 43 2.06 -7.75 12.21
CA VAL A 43 0.91 -6.85 12.07
C VAL A 43 0.56 -6.76 10.59
N PRO A 44 -0.71 -7.06 10.19
CA PRO A 44 -1.11 -6.94 8.80
C PRO A 44 -0.96 -5.52 8.27
N ILE A 45 -0.39 -5.38 7.09
CA ILE A 45 -0.24 -4.10 6.42
C ILE A 45 -1.00 -4.14 5.11
N GLY A 46 -2.01 -3.28 4.99
CA GLY A 46 -2.71 -3.06 3.73
C GLY A 46 -1.84 -2.22 2.81
N PHE A 47 -1.59 -2.71 1.61
CA PHE A 47 -0.69 -2.08 0.65
C PHE A 47 -1.49 -1.20 -0.32
N GLY A 48 -1.56 0.08 -0.03
CA GLY A 48 -2.23 1.09 -0.87
C GLY A 48 -1.23 2.01 -1.57
N LEU A 49 -0.01 1.52 -1.83
CA LEU A 49 0.98 2.28 -2.57
C LEU A 49 0.74 2.12 -4.07
N LEU A 50 0.42 3.24 -4.74
CA LEU A 50 0.22 3.26 -6.18
C LEU A 50 1.57 3.44 -6.88
N THR A 51 1.86 2.55 -7.84
CA THR A 51 3.07 2.65 -8.66
C THR A 51 2.59 2.75 -10.11
N VAL A 52 2.60 3.96 -10.64
CA VAL A 52 1.92 4.27 -11.91
C VAL A 52 2.83 5.00 -12.87
N ALA A 53 2.50 4.96 -14.17
CA ALA A 53 3.27 5.61 -15.21
C ALA A 53 2.99 7.11 -15.30
N ASN A 54 1.78 7.55 -14.92
CA ASN A 54 1.38 8.96 -15.05
C ASN A 54 0.30 9.31 -14.02
N GLU A 55 0.02 10.59 -13.90
CA GLU A 55 -0.96 11.12 -12.96
C GLU A 55 -2.37 10.59 -13.21
N LYS A 56 -2.75 10.43 -14.47
CA LYS A 56 -4.08 9.91 -14.82
C LYS A 56 -4.30 8.52 -14.23
N GLN A 57 -3.30 7.66 -14.32
CA GLN A 57 -3.37 6.33 -13.72
C GLN A 57 -3.52 6.41 -12.21
N ALA A 58 -2.84 7.35 -11.56
CA ALA A 58 -2.96 7.55 -10.12
C ALA A 58 -4.39 7.97 -9.75
N LEU A 59 -4.95 8.94 -10.47
CA LEU A 59 -6.31 9.40 -10.22
C LEU A 59 -7.36 8.31 -10.47
N ASP A 60 -7.16 7.48 -11.50
CA ASP A 60 -8.07 6.38 -11.81
C ASP A 60 -8.11 5.31 -10.70
N ARG A 61 -7.13 5.27 -9.81
CA ARG A 61 -7.01 4.28 -8.74
C ARG A 61 -7.23 4.85 -7.34
N ALA A 62 -7.52 6.14 -7.24
CA ALA A 62 -7.59 6.84 -5.96
C ALA A 62 -8.97 6.89 -5.33
N GLY A 63 -9.99 6.30 -5.96
CA GLY A 63 -11.34 6.28 -5.40
C GLY A 63 -12.08 7.60 -5.50
N LEU A 64 -11.66 8.49 -6.39
CA LEU A 64 -12.33 9.75 -6.64
C LEU A 64 -13.55 9.56 -7.55
N PRO A 65 -14.48 10.54 -7.61
CA PRO A 65 -15.57 10.46 -8.57
C PRO A 65 -15.02 10.24 -9.99
N GLY A 66 -15.48 9.18 -10.66
CA GLY A 66 -14.98 8.80 -11.98
C GLY A 66 -13.76 7.89 -12.01
N SER A 67 -13.16 7.58 -10.87
CA SER A 67 -12.05 6.62 -10.81
C SER A 67 -12.54 5.21 -11.12
N LYS A 68 -11.71 4.43 -11.79
CA LYS A 68 -12.01 3.03 -12.10
C LYS A 68 -11.84 2.12 -10.90
N GLU A 69 -10.97 2.48 -9.98
CA GLU A 69 -10.60 1.67 -8.82
C GLU A 69 -10.45 2.54 -7.58
N ASP A 70 -10.52 1.90 -6.41
CA ASP A 70 -10.22 2.53 -5.13
C ASP A 70 -9.25 1.63 -4.40
N LYS A 71 -7.95 1.83 -4.64
CA LYS A 71 -6.90 1.00 -4.05
C LYS A 71 -6.76 1.23 -2.55
N GLY A 72 -7.13 2.40 -2.06
CA GLY A 72 -7.13 2.66 -0.61
C GLY A 72 -8.16 1.79 0.11
N ALA A 73 -9.39 1.72 -0.41
CA ALA A 73 -10.43 0.86 0.15
C ALA A 73 -10.04 -0.61 0.06
N GLU A 74 -9.44 -1.05 -1.07
CA GLU A 74 -8.96 -2.42 -1.23
C GLU A 74 -7.88 -2.77 -0.20
N ALA A 75 -6.97 -1.83 0.09
CA ALA A 75 -5.91 -2.04 1.08
C ALA A 75 -6.50 -2.23 2.48
N VAL A 76 -7.52 -1.45 2.84
CA VAL A 76 -8.20 -1.59 4.13
C VAL A 76 -8.87 -2.96 4.24
N GLU A 77 -9.61 -3.38 3.21
CA GLU A 77 -10.27 -4.68 3.19
C GLU A 77 -9.28 -5.83 3.32
N ALA A 78 -8.16 -5.74 2.60
CA ALA A 78 -7.12 -6.76 2.67
C ALA A 78 -6.52 -6.87 4.07
N ALA A 79 -6.22 -5.74 4.71
CA ALA A 79 -5.64 -5.71 6.04
C ALA A 79 -6.60 -6.30 7.08
N ILE A 80 -7.88 -5.95 7.00
CA ILE A 80 -8.90 -6.47 7.91
C ILE A 80 -9.06 -7.98 7.73
N THR A 81 -9.09 -8.45 6.49
CA THR A 81 -9.20 -9.87 6.19
C THR A 81 -8.02 -10.64 6.76
N MET A 82 -6.81 -10.13 6.59
CA MET A 82 -5.61 -10.74 7.15
C MET A 82 -5.67 -10.81 8.68
N LYS A 83 -6.15 -9.76 9.32
CA LYS A 83 -6.30 -9.74 10.77
C LYS A 83 -7.28 -10.80 11.25
N ARG A 84 -8.40 -10.98 10.56
CA ARG A 84 -9.39 -12.01 10.90
C ARG A 84 -8.84 -13.42 10.78
N LEU A 85 -7.95 -13.64 9.80
CA LEU A 85 -7.36 -14.95 9.56
C LEU A 85 -6.19 -15.27 10.48
N SER A 86 -5.64 -14.29 11.19
CA SER A 86 -4.41 -14.46 11.93
C SER A 86 -4.56 -15.28 13.22
N PHE A 87 -5.74 -15.45 13.76
CA PHE A 87 -6.02 -16.22 14.98
C PHE A 87 -5.31 -15.74 16.25
N LYS A 88 -4.78 -14.54 16.21
CA LYS A 88 -4.02 -14.00 17.35
C LYS A 88 -4.53 -12.64 17.78
#